data_df9cccaacf856dcb9a5c7b93108a553f
#
_entry.id   df9cccaacf856dcb9a5c7b93108a553f
#
_cell.length_a   1.000
_cell.length_b   1.000
_cell.length_c   1.000
_cell.angle_alpha   90.00
_cell.angle_beta   90.00
_cell.angle_gamma   90.00
#
_symmetry.space_group_name_H-M   'P 1'
#
loop_
_entity.id
_entity.type
_entity.pdbx_description
1 polymer ?
#
loop_
_entity_poly.entity_id
_entity_poly.type
_entity_poly.pdbx_seq_one_letter_code
_entity_poly.pdbx_strand_id
1 'polypeptide(L)'
;MSTHLSREQLMKYRNRALLPGELVAIDGHLGKCQDCRRELADLALSSSTFTSAIREAQSEHITYEQMDAWVDNEMDQTERELVLSHIGLCKPCARQLKAYESYAPVMSAPIVVQPAQPISLGDKIRAWFQAPQLAMAAAAVLAIAILGPMILRDSSRGLGRDIAQFDSLPISVRSEAKQVVNANNAERPASLEGLAPNTDPSLQYPVSEVVEERQPILRWKAFGGSYVVTLYDASHREVAQSGMLNDTHWLAPVPLARGEKYTWEVGSGAETRSAAFRVLGDADEAKLAEVRASNVGPLALGAVAQQFGLLSLAQREFETLAKEKPKSPDAVKLLDRVIEMRGR
;
A
#
# COMPACT_ATOMS: atom_id res chain seq x y z
N MET A 1 56.80 0.34 -10.77
CA MET A 1 55.48 0.72 -11.28
C MET A 1 54.58 -0.49 -11.15
N SER A 2 53.72 -0.51 -10.16
CA SER A 2 52.75 -1.61 -10.00
C SER A 2 51.64 -1.47 -11.07
N THR A 3 51.69 -2.35 -12.06
CA THR A 3 50.65 -2.45 -13.09
C THR A 3 49.37 -2.87 -12.39
N HIS A 4 48.29 -2.06 -12.46
CA HIS A 4 46.97 -2.41 -11.94
C HIS A 4 46.40 -3.61 -12.70
N LEU A 5 45.52 -4.36 -12.04
CA LEU A 5 44.80 -5.46 -12.65
C LEU A 5 43.81 -4.92 -13.70
N SER A 6 43.71 -5.64 -14.81
CA SER A 6 42.72 -5.29 -15.83
C SER A 6 41.32 -5.64 -15.36
N ARG A 7 40.31 -4.92 -15.90
CA ARG A 7 38.90 -5.19 -15.61
C ARG A 7 38.52 -6.64 -15.94
N GLU A 8 39.11 -7.22 -16.99
CA GLU A 8 38.87 -8.63 -17.35
C GLU A 8 39.40 -9.60 -16.28
N GLN A 9 40.59 -9.32 -15.72
CA GLN A 9 41.16 -10.12 -14.64
C GLN A 9 40.31 -10.01 -13.37
N LEU A 10 39.81 -8.84 -13.03
CA LEU A 10 38.90 -8.63 -11.90
C LEU A 10 37.55 -9.34 -12.11
N MET A 11 37.00 -9.37 -13.34
CA MET A 11 35.80 -10.12 -13.67
C MET A 11 36.04 -11.64 -13.58
N LYS A 12 37.16 -12.16 -14.09
CA LYS A 12 37.50 -13.57 -13.96
C LYS A 12 37.69 -13.99 -12.49
N TYR A 13 38.31 -13.12 -11.68
CA TYR A 13 38.47 -13.32 -10.23
C TYR A 13 37.08 -13.42 -9.55
N ARG A 14 36.21 -12.48 -9.81
CA ARG A 14 34.86 -12.47 -9.29
C ARG A 14 34.07 -13.74 -9.66
N ASN A 15 34.16 -14.16 -10.89
CA ASN A 15 33.44 -15.31 -11.44
C ASN A 15 34.11 -16.67 -11.12
N ARG A 16 35.21 -16.66 -10.33
CA ARG A 16 36.00 -17.85 -10.00
C ARG A 16 36.50 -18.61 -11.26
N ALA A 17 36.76 -17.89 -12.33
CA ALA A 17 37.19 -18.41 -13.65
C ALA A 17 38.69 -18.29 -13.88
N LEU A 18 39.49 -18.28 -12.80
CA LEU A 18 40.96 -18.19 -12.83
C LEU A 18 41.59 -19.55 -12.52
N LEU A 19 42.77 -19.78 -13.10
CA LEU A 19 43.60 -20.92 -12.72
C LEU A 19 44.20 -20.69 -11.31
N PRO A 20 44.53 -21.78 -10.57
CA PRO A 20 45.02 -21.65 -9.18
C PRO A 20 46.22 -20.70 -9.01
N GLY A 21 47.17 -20.72 -9.97
CA GLY A 21 48.35 -19.83 -9.94
C GLY A 21 47.99 -18.34 -10.16
N GLU A 22 47.03 -18.06 -11.04
CA GLU A 22 46.56 -16.70 -11.33
C GLU A 22 45.76 -16.15 -10.14
N LEU A 23 44.96 -17.01 -9.48
CA LEU A 23 44.18 -16.65 -8.31
C LEU A 23 45.06 -16.13 -7.18
N VAL A 24 46.16 -16.88 -6.87
CA VAL A 24 47.12 -16.49 -5.81
C VAL A 24 47.82 -15.17 -6.15
N ALA A 25 48.19 -14.96 -7.43
CA ALA A 25 48.86 -13.73 -7.87
C ALA A 25 47.94 -12.52 -7.76
N ILE A 26 46.68 -12.67 -8.19
CA ILE A 26 45.67 -11.60 -8.12
C ILE A 26 45.25 -11.31 -6.67
N ASP A 27 45.11 -12.33 -5.85
CA ASP A 27 44.79 -12.19 -4.42
C ASP A 27 45.91 -11.44 -3.67
N GLY A 28 47.17 -11.80 -3.96
CA GLY A 28 48.34 -11.10 -3.44
C GLY A 28 48.42 -9.62 -3.86
N HIS A 29 47.97 -9.28 -5.09
CA HIS A 29 47.87 -7.91 -5.56
C HIS A 29 46.71 -7.15 -4.89
N LEU A 30 45.53 -7.76 -4.83
CA LEU A 30 44.36 -7.17 -4.14
C LEU A 30 44.64 -6.91 -2.65
N GLY A 31 45.48 -7.74 -2.01
CA GLY A 31 45.90 -7.50 -0.63
C GLY A 31 46.70 -6.18 -0.44
N LYS A 32 47.34 -5.66 -1.51
CA LYS A 32 48.23 -4.49 -1.46
C LYS A 32 47.70 -3.26 -2.20
N CYS A 33 46.82 -3.42 -3.20
CA CYS A 33 46.34 -2.34 -4.05
C CYS A 33 44.87 -1.94 -3.69
N GLN A 34 44.72 -0.77 -3.11
CA GLN A 34 43.41 -0.25 -2.72
C GLN A 34 42.52 0.10 -3.93
N ASP A 35 43.12 0.56 -5.03
CA ASP A 35 42.37 0.96 -6.23
C ASP A 35 41.75 -0.25 -6.93
N CYS A 36 42.51 -1.36 -7.06
CA CYS A 36 41.95 -2.60 -7.61
C CYS A 36 40.88 -3.22 -6.71
N ARG A 37 40.98 -3.10 -5.40
CA ARG A 37 39.92 -3.51 -4.48
C ARG A 37 38.65 -2.67 -4.68
N ARG A 38 38.80 -1.36 -4.88
CA ARG A 38 37.68 -0.44 -5.12
C ARG A 38 36.96 -0.79 -6.43
N GLU A 39 37.74 -1.01 -7.49
CA GLU A 39 37.22 -1.40 -8.80
C GLU A 39 36.52 -2.78 -8.77
N LEU A 40 37.04 -3.74 -8.00
CA LEU A 40 36.38 -5.03 -7.78
C LEU A 40 35.05 -4.87 -7.02
N ALA A 41 35.01 -3.99 -6.02
CA ALA A 41 33.78 -3.68 -5.30
C ALA A 41 32.74 -3.00 -6.20
N ASP A 42 33.13 -2.06 -7.05
CA ASP A 42 32.24 -1.41 -8.03
C ASP A 42 31.67 -2.40 -9.06
N LEU A 43 32.51 -3.35 -9.50
CA LEU A 43 32.08 -4.45 -10.36
C LEU A 43 31.09 -5.41 -9.65
N ALA A 44 31.24 -5.62 -8.34
CA ALA A 44 30.30 -6.43 -7.56
C ALA A 44 28.95 -5.71 -7.39
N LEU A 45 28.97 -4.41 -7.12
CA LEU A 45 27.78 -3.58 -6.96
C LEU A 45 26.99 -3.41 -8.28
N SER A 46 27.68 -3.45 -9.43
CA SER A 46 27.06 -3.33 -10.75
C SER A 46 26.46 -4.63 -11.28
N SER A 47 26.60 -5.76 -10.57
CA SER A 47 26.01 -7.02 -11.02
C SER A 47 24.53 -7.10 -10.69
N SER A 48 23.70 -7.38 -11.69
CA SER A 48 22.24 -7.56 -11.54
C SER A 48 21.86 -8.61 -10.48
N THR A 49 22.68 -9.63 -10.29
CA THR A 49 22.51 -10.68 -9.28
C THR A 49 22.67 -10.18 -7.85
N PHE A 50 23.59 -9.24 -7.59
CA PHE A 50 23.76 -8.69 -6.23
C PHE A 50 22.63 -7.71 -5.88
N THR A 51 22.22 -6.87 -6.85
CA THR A 51 21.07 -5.99 -6.68
C THR A 51 19.75 -6.76 -6.57
N SER A 52 19.59 -7.90 -7.25
CA SER A 52 18.42 -8.76 -7.08
C SER A 52 18.41 -9.46 -5.72
N ALA A 53 19.55 -9.97 -5.24
CA ALA A 53 19.64 -10.61 -3.93
C ALA A 53 19.38 -9.61 -2.77
N ILE A 54 19.90 -8.38 -2.87
CA ILE A 54 19.58 -7.32 -1.88
C ILE A 54 18.09 -6.95 -1.95
N ARG A 55 17.51 -6.86 -3.16
CA ARG A 55 16.10 -6.55 -3.34
C ARG A 55 15.20 -7.68 -2.84
N GLU A 56 15.59 -8.93 -3.02
CA GLU A 56 14.90 -10.12 -2.52
C GLU A 56 14.95 -10.18 -0.98
N ALA A 57 16.10 -9.94 -0.37
CA ALA A 57 16.26 -9.80 1.08
C ALA A 57 15.52 -8.57 1.65
N GLN A 58 15.27 -7.54 0.84
CA GLN A 58 14.47 -6.37 1.21
C GLN A 58 12.97 -6.54 0.94
N SER A 59 12.54 -7.55 0.18
CA SER A 59 11.13 -7.81 -0.14
C SER A 59 10.40 -8.60 0.95
N GLU A 60 11.11 -9.35 1.76
CA GLU A 60 10.54 -10.01 2.94
C GLU A 60 10.50 -9.01 4.10
N HIS A 61 9.36 -8.40 4.30
CA HIS A 61 9.10 -7.55 5.46
C HIS A 61 8.88 -8.40 6.71
N ILE A 62 9.18 -7.82 7.87
CA ILE A 62 8.90 -8.45 9.17
C ILE A 62 7.41 -8.76 9.26
N THR A 63 7.08 -10.01 9.58
CA THR A 63 5.68 -10.46 9.73
C THR A 63 5.07 -9.99 11.04
N TYR A 64 3.74 -10.04 11.15
CA TYR A 64 3.05 -9.69 12.39
C TYR A 64 3.42 -10.65 13.53
N GLU A 65 3.59 -11.93 13.25
CA GLU A 65 4.03 -12.93 14.23
C GLU A 65 5.43 -12.60 14.76
N GLN A 66 6.32 -12.13 13.91
CA GLN A 66 7.65 -11.68 14.32
C GLN A 66 7.59 -10.39 15.16
N MET A 67 6.65 -9.48 14.87
CA MET A 67 6.44 -8.29 15.69
C MET A 67 5.88 -8.63 17.08
N ASP A 68 4.93 -9.58 17.17
CA ASP A 68 4.40 -10.10 18.42
C ASP A 68 5.51 -10.74 19.26
N ALA A 69 6.25 -11.69 18.68
CA ALA A 69 7.34 -12.38 19.34
C ALA A 69 8.47 -11.42 19.78
N TRP A 70 8.71 -10.34 19.04
CA TRP A 70 9.63 -9.26 19.41
C TRP A 70 9.17 -8.54 20.68
N VAL A 71 7.90 -8.12 20.71
CA VAL A 71 7.32 -7.36 21.83
C VAL A 71 7.21 -8.22 23.08
N ASP A 72 6.78 -9.48 22.93
CA ASP A 72 6.61 -10.43 24.02
C ASP A 72 7.96 -11.02 24.49
N ASN A 73 9.06 -10.65 23.82
CA ASN A 73 10.43 -11.12 24.10
C ASN A 73 10.56 -12.66 23.98
N GLU A 74 9.78 -13.27 23.08
CA GLU A 74 9.75 -14.70 22.83
C GLU A 74 10.69 -15.16 21.70
N MET A 75 11.35 -14.21 21.00
CA MET A 75 12.34 -14.51 19.96
C MET A 75 13.62 -15.08 20.51
N ASP A 76 14.17 -16.05 19.81
CA ASP A 76 15.55 -16.50 20.06
C ASP A 76 16.57 -15.41 19.65
N GLN A 77 17.84 -15.60 20.07
CA GLN A 77 18.89 -14.61 19.83
C GLN A 77 19.16 -14.42 18.33
N THR A 78 19.09 -15.49 17.53
CA THR A 78 19.38 -15.46 16.10
C THR A 78 18.27 -14.72 15.34
N GLU A 79 17.01 -15.03 15.66
CA GLU A 79 15.85 -14.33 15.09
C GLU A 79 15.86 -12.85 15.44
N ARG A 80 16.21 -12.52 16.68
CA ARG A 80 16.32 -11.13 17.15
C ARG A 80 17.40 -10.36 16.40
N GLU A 81 18.56 -10.96 16.13
CA GLU A 81 19.63 -10.36 15.33
C GLU A 81 19.21 -10.15 13.88
N LEU A 82 18.45 -11.08 13.29
CA LEU A 82 17.90 -10.94 11.94
C LEU A 82 16.91 -9.78 11.84
N VAL A 83 15.99 -9.65 12.80
CA VAL A 83 15.05 -8.52 12.88
C VAL A 83 15.81 -7.20 13.05
N LEU A 84 16.81 -7.13 13.94
CA LEU A 84 17.64 -5.94 14.15
C LEU A 84 18.38 -5.53 12.87
N SER A 85 18.95 -6.49 12.15
CA SER A 85 19.65 -6.22 10.88
C SER A 85 18.68 -5.71 9.82
N HIS A 86 17.47 -6.27 9.74
CA HIS A 86 16.45 -5.85 8.80
C HIS A 86 15.94 -4.42 9.09
N ILE A 87 15.59 -4.10 10.34
CA ILE A 87 15.11 -2.76 10.70
C ILE A 87 16.18 -1.69 10.55
N GLY A 88 17.46 -2.06 10.63
CA GLY A 88 18.58 -1.17 10.31
C GLY A 88 18.61 -0.73 8.84
N LEU A 89 18.09 -1.55 7.94
CA LEU A 89 18.07 -1.33 6.49
C LEU A 89 16.70 -0.91 5.97
N CYS A 90 15.62 -1.42 6.55
CA CYS A 90 14.24 -1.20 6.12
C CYS A 90 13.52 -0.15 6.99
N LYS A 91 13.50 1.11 6.54
CA LYS A 91 12.82 2.21 7.25
C LYS A 91 11.30 2.01 7.47
N PRO A 92 10.53 1.38 6.55
CA PRO A 92 9.14 1.03 6.80
C PRO A 92 8.97 0.09 7.98
N CYS A 93 9.70 -1.04 8.03
CA CYS A 93 9.63 -2.01 9.12
C CYS A 93 10.07 -1.41 10.46
N ALA A 94 11.11 -0.58 10.48
CA ALA A 94 11.55 0.13 11.69
C ALA A 94 10.45 1.02 12.26
N ARG A 95 9.71 1.74 11.41
CA ARG A 95 8.58 2.59 11.84
C ARG A 95 7.40 1.75 12.32
N GLN A 96 7.10 0.66 11.62
CA GLN A 96 5.99 -0.23 11.94
C GLN A 96 6.24 -0.93 13.28
N LEU A 97 7.43 -1.46 13.51
CA LEU A 97 7.81 -2.11 14.76
C LEU A 97 7.75 -1.12 15.95
N LYS A 98 8.26 0.11 15.77
CA LYS A 98 8.17 1.15 16.79
C LYS A 98 6.73 1.54 17.13
N ALA A 99 5.85 1.60 16.13
CA ALA A 99 4.43 1.82 16.36
C ALA A 99 3.82 0.65 17.13
N TYR A 100 4.15 -0.58 16.76
CA TYR A 100 3.66 -1.79 17.40
C TYR A 100 4.07 -1.88 18.87
N GLU A 101 5.32 -1.60 19.20
CA GLU A 101 5.82 -1.49 20.59
C GLU A 101 5.02 -0.46 21.43
N SER A 102 4.56 0.62 20.81
CA SER A 102 3.78 1.65 21.53
C SER A 102 2.35 1.22 21.85
N TYR A 103 1.79 0.26 21.13
CA TYR A 103 0.46 -0.29 21.37
C TYR A 103 0.45 -1.54 22.26
N ALA A 104 1.55 -2.27 22.35
CA ALA A 104 1.67 -3.49 23.13
C ALA A 104 1.24 -3.35 24.61
N PRO A 105 1.60 -2.30 25.35
CA PRO A 105 1.16 -2.11 26.75
C PRO A 105 -0.36 -1.96 26.89
N VAL A 106 -1.04 -1.47 25.85
CA VAL A 106 -2.49 -1.28 25.84
C VAL A 106 -3.23 -2.60 25.60
N MET A 107 -2.63 -3.48 24.77
CA MET A 107 -3.20 -4.78 24.42
C MET A 107 -2.98 -5.84 25.52
N SER A 108 -1.87 -5.73 26.27
CA SER A 108 -1.51 -6.65 27.35
C SER A 108 -2.09 -6.27 28.71
N ALA A 109 -2.78 -5.13 28.81
CA ALA A 109 -3.43 -4.73 30.06
C ALA A 109 -4.56 -5.72 30.39
N PRO A 110 -4.55 -6.41 31.54
CA PRO A 110 -5.65 -7.28 31.93
C PRO A 110 -6.93 -6.45 31.98
N ILE A 111 -7.97 -6.89 31.25
CA ILE A 111 -9.30 -6.32 31.37
C ILE A 111 -9.77 -6.65 32.79
N VAL A 112 -9.56 -5.71 33.71
CA VAL A 112 -10.14 -5.80 35.04
C VAL A 112 -11.62 -5.54 34.89
N VAL A 113 -12.36 -6.62 34.63
CA VAL A 113 -13.82 -6.61 34.76
C VAL A 113 -14.10 -6.46 36.24
N GLN A 114 -14.22 -5.23 36.72
CA GLN A 114 -14.77 -4.99 38.05
C GLN A 114 -16.22 -5.48 38.01
N PRO A 115 -16.61 -6.42 38.89
CA PRO A 115 -18.01 -6.80 38.99
C PRO A 115 -18.79 -5.55 39.34
N ALA A 116 -19.73 -5.18 38.47
CA ALA A 116 -20.62 -4.06 38.69
C ALA A 116 -21.34 -4.31 40.02
N GLN A 117 -21.01 -3.56 41.06
CA GLN A 117 -21.79 -3.56 42.28
C GLN A 117 -23.19 -3.06 41.92
N PRO A 118 -24.24 -3.72 42.35
CA PRO A 118 -25.60 -3.26 42.11
C PRO A 118 -25.78 -1.94 42.84
N ILE A 119 -25.57 -0.85 42.12
CA ILE A 119 -25.90 0.49 42.62
C ILE A 119 -27.40 0.60 42.56
N SER A 120 -28.03 0.55 43.73
CA SER A 120 -29.47 0.82 43.82
C SER A 120 -29.69 2.26 43.33
N LEU A 121 -30.27 2.36 42.14
CA LEU A 121 -30.58 3.64 41.49
C LEU A 121 -31.48 4.51 42.34
N GLY A 122 -32.26 3.89 43.22
CA GLY A 122 -33.22 4.54 44.10
C GLY A 122 -32.58 5.47 45.15
N ASP A 123 -31.43 5.07 45.73
CA ASP A 123 -30.80 5.85 46.81
C ASP A 123 -30.06 7.09 46.31
N LYS A 124 -29.52 7.03 45.09
CA LYS A 124 -28.85 8.19 44.45
C LYS A 124 -29.87 9.20 43.90
N ILE A 125 -31.03 8.74 43.42
CA ILE A 125 -32.08 9.62 42.95
C ILE A 125 -32.72 10.38 44.13
N ARG A 126 -32.87 9.76 45.28
CA ARG A 126 -33.45 10.39 46.47
C ARG A 126 -32.57 11.50 47.07
N ALA A 127 -31.23 11.33 47.02
CA ALA A 127 -30.29 12.36 47.46
C ALA A 127 -30.25 13.58 46.51
N TRP A 128 -30.59 13.39 45.24
CA TRP A 128 -30.55 14.44 44.21
C TRP A 128 -31.75 15.37 44.26
N PHE A 129 -32.91 14.87 44.70
CA PHE A 129 -34.17 15.67 44.81
C PHE A 129 -34.26 16.52 46.10
N GLN A 130 -33.28 16.46 47.00
CA GLN A 130 -33.31 17.23 48.24
C GLN A 130 -32.60 18.59 48.17
N ALA A 131 -32.07 19.00 47.02
CA ALA A 131 -31.39 20.28 46.83
C ALA A 131 -32.20 21.19 45.87
N PRO A 132 -32.93 22.18 46.37
CA PRO A 132 -33.90 22.97 45.56
C PRO A 132 -33.25 23.96 44.55
N GLN A 133 -31.92 24.04 44.46
CA GLN A 133 -31.28 25.00 43.57
C GLN A 133 -30.65 24.36 42.28
N LEU A 134 -30.87 23.08 42.04
CA LEU A 134 -30.28 22.37 40.89
C LEU A 134 -31.30 21.84 39.85
N ALA A 135 -32.57 22.16 40.01
CA ALA A 135 -33.66 21.67 39.15
C ALA A 135 -33.52 22.14 37.67
N MET A 136 -32.93 23.32 37.42
CA MET A 136 -32.72 23.83 36.05
C MET A 136 -31.51 23.21 35.37
N ALA A 137 -30.47 22.85 36.12
CA ALA A 137 -29.28 22.18 35.54
C ALA A 137 -29.56 20.72 35.23
N ALA A 138 -30.43 20.05 36.00
CA ALA A 138 -30.80 18.65 35.78
C ALA A 138 -31.56 18.44 34.46
N ALA A 139 -32.41 19.38 34.06
CA ALA A 139 -33.16 19.31 32.80
C ALA A 139 -32.21 19.41 31.56
N ALA A 140 -31.19 20.29 31.64
CA ALA A 140 -30.20 20.42 30.58
C ALA A 140 -29.29 19.18 30.47
N VAL A 141 -28.84 18.60 31.59
CA VAL A 141 -28.03 17.39 31.61
C VAL A 141 -28.85 16.17 31.17
N LEU A 142 -30.15 16.09 31.54
CA LEU A 142 -31.03 15.02 31.08
C LEU A 142 -31.30 15.12 29.56
N ALA A 143 -31.49 16.33 29.05
CA ALA A 143 -31.64 16.58 27.62
C ALA A 143 -30.32 16.20 26.84
N ILE A 144 -29.15 16.53 27.37
CA ILE A 144 -27.86 16.12 26.79
C ILE A 144 -27.67 14.61 26.94
N ALA A 145 -28.04 13.98 28.04
CA ALA A 145 -27.90 12.54 28.25
C ALA A 145 -28.87 11.70 27.38
N ILE A 146 -30.06 12.23 27.05
CA ILE A 146 -31.02 11.52 26.19
C ILE A 146 -30.84 11.86 24.72
N LEU A 147 -30.63 13.14 24.38
CA LEU A 147 -30.44 13.60 23.00
C LEU A 147 -29.00 13.44 22.53
N GLY A 148 -28.01 13.54 23.42
CA GLY A 148 -26.58 13.40 23.08
C GLY A 148 -26.23 12.04 22.46
N PRO A 149 -26.62 10.90 23.06
CA PRO A 149 -26.43 9.60 22.44
C PRO A 149 -27.22 9.40 21.14
N MET A 150 -28.40 10.06 21.02
CA MET A 150 -29.21 9.98 19.81
C MET A 150 -28.61 10.79 18.67
N ILE A 151 -28.07 11.97 18.95
CA ILE A 151 -27.34 12.81 18.00
C ILE A 151 -25.99 12.17 17.64
N LEU A 152 -25.25 11.64 18.62
CA LEU A 152 -23.99 10.92 18.38
C LEU A 152 -24.20 9.59 17.62
N ARG A 153 -25.34 8.92 17.87
CA ARG A 153 -25.71 7.67 17.21
C ARG A 153 -26.11 7.89 15.75
N ASP A 154 -26.71 9.02 15.44
CA ASP A 154 -27.06 9.41 14.06
C ASP A 154 -25.81 9.89 13.29
N SER A 155 -24.95 10.66 13.95
CA SER A 155 -23.67 11.10 13.38
C SER A 155 -22.69 9.95 13.08
N SER A 156 -22.79 8.81 13.79
CA SER A 156 -21.94 7.64 13.56
C SER A 156 -22.45 6.71 12.44
N ARG A 157 -23.70 6.90 11.99
CA ARG A 157 -24.33 6.10 10.93
C ARG A 157 -24.18 6.72 9.55
N GLY A 158 -24.04 8.03 9.45
CA GLY A 158 -23.94 8.76 8.19
C GLY A 158 -22.54 9.29 7.90
N LEU A 159 -22.30 9.69 6.66
CA LEU A 159 -21.05 10.26 6.18
C LEU A 159 -20.95 11.79 6.39
N GLY A 160 -21.84 12.40 7.18
CA GLY A 160 -21.96 13.86 7.29
C GLY A 160 -20.66 14.59 7.68
N ARG A 161 -19.89 14.03 8.64
CA ARG A 161 -18.60 14.59 9.04
C ARG A 161 -17.53 14.41 7.97
N ASP A 162 -17.57 13.29 7.25
CA ASP A 162 -16.60 13.01 6.19
C ASP A 162 -16.89 13.86 4.96
N ILE A 163 -18.17 14.12 4.68
CA ILE A 163 -18.59 15.04 3.61
C ILE A 163 -18.11 16.46 3.91
N ALA A 164 -18.09 16.91 5.16
CA ALA A 164 -17.54 18.21 5.53
C ALA A 164 -16.04 18.35 5.19
N GLN A 165 -15.29 17.26 5.13
CA GLN A 165 -13.87 17.28 4.71
C GLN A 165 -13.69 17.64 3.24
N PHE A 166 -14.74 17.53 2.40
CA PHE A 166 -14.66 18.01 1.02
C PHE A 166 -14.43 19.49 0.90
N ASP A 167 -14.73 20.28 1.94
CA ASP A 167 -14.50 21.71 1.95
C ASP A 167 -13.01 22.06 2.10
N SER A 168 -12.19 21.13 2.59
CA SER A 168 -10.72 21.25 2.61
C SER A 168 -10.05 20.76 1.33
N LEU A 169 -10.78 20.14 0.41
CA LEU A 169 -10.24 19.74 -0.89
C LEU A 169 -9.93 20.98 -1.76
N PRO A 170 -8.92 20.89 -2.63
CA PRO A 170 -8.71 21.86 -3.70
C PRO A 170 -9.98 22.08 -4.52
N ILE A 171 -10.23 23.36 -4.91
CA ILE A 171 -11.44 23.71 -5.66
C ILE A 171 -11.55 22.92 -6.97
N SER A 172 -10.39 22.61 -7.58
CA SER A 172 -10.26 21.87 -8.84
C SER A 172 -10.84 20.47 -8.82
N VAL A 173 -10.98 19.83 -7.66
CA VAL A 173 -11.46 18.43 -7.52
C VAL A 173 -12.70 18.31 -6.62
N ARG A 174 -13.05 19.38 -5.89
CA ARG A 174 -14.10 19.36 -4.85
C ARG A 174 -15.48 19.03 -5.39
N SER A 175 -15.89 19.66 -6.49
CA SER A 175 -17.21 19.45 -7.09
C SER A 175 -17.38 18.05 -7.63
N GLU A 176 -16.36 17.55 -8.32
CA GLU A 176 -16.34 16.23 -8.92
C GLU A 176 -16.34 15.12 -7.85
N ALA A 177 -15.51 15.27 -6.81
CA ALA A 177 -15.49 14.36 -5.68
C ALA A 177 -16.84 14.30 -4.94
N LYS A 178 -17.52 15.45 -4.77
CA LYS A 178 -18.88 15.49 -4.21
C LYS A 178 -19.90 14.77 -5.10
N GLN A 179 -19.76 14.85 -6.43
CA GLN A 179 -20.61 14.13 -7.37
C GLN A 179 -20.46 12.61 -7.23
N VAL A 180 -19.23 12.10 -7.06
CA VAL A 180 -18.97 10.67 -6.85
C VAL A 180 -19.75 10.14 -5.64
N VAL A 181 -19.79 10.87 -4.54
CA VAL A 181 -20.50 10.45 -3.31
C VAL A 181 -22.01 10.53 -3.48
N ASN A 182 -22.50 11.55 -4.19
CA ASN A 182 -23.94 11.79 -4.35
C ASN A 182 -24.57 11.02 -5.51
N ALA A 183 -23.77 10.43 -6.40
CA ALA A 183 -24.27 9.69 -7.54
C ALA A 183 -25.03 8.42 -7.11
N ASN A 184 -26.22 8.22 -7.64
CA ASN A 184 -27.01 7.01 -7.42
C ASN A 184 -26.52 5.83 -8.28
N ASN A 185 -25.86 6.13 -9.40
CA ASN A 185 -25.36 5.15 -10.36
C ASN A 185 -23.83 5.23 -10.47
N ALA A 186 -23.22 4.08 -10.75
CA ALA A 186 -21.78 3.97 -11.01
C ALA A 186 -21.48 4.42 -12.45
N GLU A 187 -21.51 5.73 -12.72
CA GLU A 187 -20.94 6.21 -13.97
C GLU A 187 -19.43 6.00 -13.96
N ARG A 188 -18.95 5.38 -15.05
CA ARG A 188 -17.52 5.12 -15.20
C ARG A 188 -16.82 6.44 -15.48
N PRO A 189 -15.74 6.79 -14.72
CA PRO A 189 -15.02 8.04 -14.92
C PRO A 189 -14.48 8.18 -16.35
N ALA A 190 -14.47 9.40 -16.89
CA ALA A 190 -13.91 9.69 -18.22
C ALA A 190 -12.43 9.26 -18.34
N SER A 191 -11.69 9.26 -17.23
CA SER A 191 -10.30 8.77 -17.15
C SER A 191 -10.15 7.29 -17.57
N LEU A 192 -11.23 6.51 -17.50
CA LEU A 192 -11.30 5.10 -17.91
C LEU A 192 -11.84 4.91 -19.33
N GLU A 193 -12.12 5.98 -20.06
CA GLU A 193 -12.58 5.91 -21.44
C GLU A 193 -11.53 5.20 -22.32
N GLY A 194 -12.00 4.27 -23.17
CA GLY A 194 -11.14 3.44 -23.99
C GLY A 194 -10.43 2.29 -23.28
N LEU A 195 -10.68 2.09 -21.98
CA LEU A 195 -10.28 0.89 -21.25
C LEU A 195 -11.50 -0.02 -21.13
N ALA A 196 -11.55 -1.10 -21.89
CA ALA A 196 -12.65 -2.07 -21.79
C ALA A 196 -12.65 -2.73 -20.41
N PRO A 197 -13.81 -2.98 -19.77
CA PRO A 197 -13.90 -3.81 -18.58
C PRO A 197 -13.28 -5.18 -18.86
N ASN A 198 -12.48 -5.67 -17.94
CA ASN A 198 -11.89 -7.00 -18.07
C ASN A 198 -12.59 -7.95 -17.10
N THR A 199 -13.10 -9.04 -17.63
CA THR A 199 -13.81 -10.07 -16.88
C THR A 199 -12.93 -11.28 -16.54
N ASP A 200 -11.65 -11.28 -16.94
CA ASP A 200 -10.74 -12.38 -16.62
C ASP A 200 -10.30 -12.31 -15.14
N PRO A 201 -10.77 -13.23 -14.28
CA PRO A 201 -10.48 -13.20 -12.84
C PRO A 201 -9.04 -13.58 -12.52
N SER A 202 -8.26 -14.01 -13.50
CA SER A 202 -6.86 -14.36 -13.31
C SER A 202 -5.95 -13.14 -13.35
N LEU A 203 -6.33 -12.09 -14.06
CA LEU A 203 -5.58 -10.84 -14.08
C LEU A 203 -5.94 -10.01 -12.85
N GLN A 204 -4.93 -9.53 -12.12
CA GLN A 204 -5.13 -8.89 -10.84
C GLN A 204 -4.86 -7.39 -10.86
N TYR A 205 -3.72 -6.97 -11.43
CA TYR A 205 -3.29 -5.58 -11.43
C TYR A 205 -2.20 -5.31 -12.48
N PRO A 206 -2.24 -4.14 -13.14
CA PRO A 206 -3.40 -3.25 -13.27
C PRO A 206 -4.40 -3.80 -14.30
N VAL A 207 -5.70 -3.63 -14.04
CA VAL A 207 -6.76 -4.16 -14.88
C VAL A 207 -7.86 -3.12 -15.07
N SER A 208 -8.00 -2.58 -16.27
CA SER A 208 -9.04 -1.62 -16.64
C SER A 208 -9.13 -0.40 -15.73
N GLU A 209 -8.01 0.04 -15.23
CA GLU A 209 -7.86 1.15 -14.28
C GLU A 209 -6.73 2.11 -14.66
N VAL A 210 -6.67 3.26 -13.99
CA VAL A 210 -5.52 4.16 -14.02
C VAL A 210 -4.56 3.77 -12.90
N VAL A 211 -3.28 3.84 -13.16
CA VAL A 211 -2.21 3.61 -12.17
C VAL A 211 -1.39 4.88 -11.97
N GLU A 212 -0.93 5.08 -10.76
CA GLU A 212 -0.11 6.23 -10.39
C GLU A 212 1.37 6.01 -10.75
N GLU A 213 1.82 4.78 -10.57
CA GLU A 213 3.20 4.38 -10.79
C GLU A 213 3.53 4.33 -12.27
N ARG A 214 4.65 4.93 -12.66
CA ARG A 214 5.20 4.83 -14.02
C ARG A 214 5.85 3.49 -14.31
N GLN A 215 6.15 2.71 -13.28
CA GLN A 215 6.65 1.34 -13.38
C GLN A 215 5.74 0.44 -12.53
N PRO A 216 4.54 0.12 -13.01
CA PRO A 216 3.60 -0.72 -12.26
C PRO A 216 4.10 -2.15 -12.18
N ILE A 217 3.76 -2.83 -11.09
CA ILE A 217 3.94 -4.27 -10.95
C ILE A 217 2.72 -4.96 -11.54
N LEU A 218 2.88 -5.63 -12.67
CA LEU A 218 1.83 -6.42 -13.30
C LEU A 218 1.65 -7.72 -12.50
N ARG A 219 0.41 -8.07 -12.14
CA ARG A 219 0.11 -9.23 -11.29
C ARG A 219 -1.02 -10.06 -11.87
N TRP A 220 -0.88 -11.37 -11.75
CA TRP A 220 -1.89 -12.35 -12.18
C TRP A 220 -1.94 -13.54 -11.23
N LYS A 221 -3.00 -14.34 -11.30
CA LYS A 221 -3.09 -15.64 -10.63
C LYS A 221 -2.43 -16.70 -11.52
N ALA A 222 -1.84 -17.70 -10.90
CA ALA A 222 -1.25 -18.82 -11.64
C ALA A 222 -2.29 -19.53 -12.52
N PHE A 223 -1.93 -19.75 -13.79
CA PHE A 223 -2.71 -20.53 -14.77
C PHE A 223 -1.83 -21.40 -15.65
N GLY A 224 -0.53 -21.49 -15.37
CA GLY A 224 0.47 -22.28 -16.07
C GLY A 224 1.75 -22.45 -15.26
N GLY A 225 2.79 -23.06 -15.85
CA GLY A 225 4.05 -23.35 -15.17
C GLY A 225 5.07 -22.24 -15.27
N SER A 226 5.13 -21.54 -16.40
CA SER A 226 6.04 -20.41 -16.65
C SER A 226 5.35 -19.38 -17.53
N TYR A 227 5.76 -18.14 -17.42
CA TYR A 227 5.09 -17.00 -18.04
C TYR A 227 6.06 -16.15 -18.83
N VAL A 228 5.56 -15.55 -19.91
CA VAL A 228 6.19 -14.42 -20.60
C VAL A 228 5.20 -13.27 -20.59
N VAL A 229 5.64 -12.10 -20.14
CA VAL A 229 4.83 -10.89 -20.10
C VAL A 229 5.32 -9.92 -21.14
N THR A 230 4.42 -9.39 -21.96
CA THR A 230 4.72 -8.36 -22.95
C THR A 230 3.87 -7.13 -22.69
N LEU A 231 4.47 -5.96 -22.74
CA LEU A 231 3.83 -4.67 -22.54
C LEU A 231 3.81 -3.91 -23.87
N TYR A 232 2.64 -3.40 -24.26
CA TYR A 232 2.41 -2.67 -25.49
C TYR A 232 1.92 -1.25 -25.21
N ASP A 233 2.29 -0.32 -26.09
CA ASP A 233 1.73 1.05 -26.09
C ASP A 233 0.33 1.11 -26.77
N ALA A 234 -0.25 2.31 -26.80
CA ALA A 234 -1.56 2.56 -27.43
C ALA A 234 -1.61 2.22 -28.93
N SER A 235 -0.46 2.19 -29.60
CA SER A 235 -0.31 1.80 -31.01
C SER A 235 -0.02 0.31 -31.20
N HIS A 236 -0.12 -0.47 -30.12
CA HIS A 236 0.20 -1.90 -30.09
C HIS A 236 1.65 -2.22 -30.47
N ARG A 237 2.58 -1.30 -30.19
CA ARG A 237 4.03 -1.52 -30.32
C ARG A 237 4.55 -2.04 -28.99
N GLU A 238 5.41 -3.03 -29.06
CA GLU A 238 6.08 -3.57 -27.89
C GLU A 238 6.94 -2.50 -27.20
N VAL A 239 6.68 -2.28 -25.93
CA VAL A 239 7.44 -1.38 -25.04
C VAL A 239 8.49 -2.15 -24.26
N ALA A 240 8.12 -3.34 -23.78
CA ALA A 240 9.01 -4.22 -23.04
C ALA A 240 8.46 -5.64 -23.01
N GLN A 241 9.36 -6.61 -22.92
CA GLN A 241 9.02 -8.01 -22.72
C GLN A 241 9.86 -8.60 -21.60
N SER A 242 9.28 -9.48 -20.80
CA SER A 242 10.01 -10.23 -19.77
C SER A 242 10.77 -11.40 -20.41
N GLY A 243 11.78 -11.90 -19.71
CA GLY A 243 12.22 -13.27 -19.93
C GLY A 243 11.17 -14.27 -19.44
N MET A 244 11.53 -15.56 -19.39
CA MET A 244 10.68 -16.60 -18.80
C MET A 244 10.62 -16.41 -17.29
N LEU A 245 9.41 -16.29 -16.74
CA LEU A 245 9.10 -16.07 -15.33
C LEU A 245 8.45 -17.31 -14.72
N ASN A 246 8.81 -17.62 -13.50
CA ASN A 246 8.10 -18.61 -12.68
C ASN A 246 7.17 -17.96 -11.65
N ASP A 247 7.33 -16.64 -11.46
CA ASP A 247 6.49 -15.82 -10.59
C ASP A 247 5.23 -15.36 -11.29
N THR A 248 4.25 -14.93 -10.51
CA THR A 248 2.97 -14.39 -10.97
C THR A 248 2.92 -12.86 -10.91
N HIS A 249 4.06 -12.23 -11.00
CA HIS A 249 4.20 -10.78 -11.06
C HIS A 249 5.42 -10.37 -11.89
N TRP A 250 5.38 -9.16 -12.44
CA TRP A 250 6.48 -8.57 -13.20
C TRP A 250 6.46 -7.05 -13.07
N LEU A 251 7.60 -6.47 -12.71
CA LEU A 251 7.77 -5.02 -12.66
C LEU A 251 8.08 -4.50 -14.06
N ALA A 252 7.35 -3.52 -14.54
CA ALA A 252 7.66 -2.84 -15.79
C ALA A 252 9.09 -2.29 -15.75
N PRO A 253 9.98 -2.70 -16.67
CA PRO A 253 11.41 -2.40 -16.55
C PRO A 253 11.77 -0.95 -16.91
N VAL A 254 10.85 -0.25 -17.59
CA VAL A 254 11.04 1.14 -18.05
C VAL A 254 9.94 2.03 -17.50
N PRO A 255 10.24 3.30 -17.20
CA PRO A 255 9.22 4.26 -16.81
C PRO A 255 8.28 4.56 -17.97
N LEU A 256 7.00 4.29 -17.80
CA LEU A 256 5.95 4.55 -18.79
C LEU A 256 5.62 6.04 -18.87
N ALA A 257 5.13 6.48 -20.02
CA ALA A 257 4.69 7.86 -20.22
C ALA A 257 3.36 8.12 -19.48
N ARG A 258 3.25 9.30 -18.88
CA ARG A 258 2.04 9.71 -18.19
C ARG A 258 0.92 10.05 -19.17
N GLY A 259 -0.32 9.78 -18.75
CA GLY A 259 -1.53 9.98 -19.54
C GLY A 259 -1.77 8.92 -20.61
N GLU A 260 -0.77 8.09 -20.91
CA GLU A 260 -0.82 7.11 -21.98
C GLU A 260 -1.47 5.79 -21.56
N LYS A 261 -2.10 5.15 -22.53
CA LYS A 261 -2.70 3.81 -22.38
C LYS A 261 -1.69 2.74 -22.76
N TYR A 262 -1.69 1.67 -21.99
CA TYR A 262 -0.88 0.48 -22.20
C TYR A 262 -1.75 -0.78 -22.15
N THR A 263 -1.32 -1.80 -22.88
CA THR A 263 -1.88 -3.15 -22.80
C THR A 263 -0.75 -4.10 -22.40
N TRP A 264 -1.02 -4.99 -21.47
CA TRP A 264 -0.08 -6.04 -21.13
C TRP A 264 -0.71 -7.40 -21.37
N GLU A 265 0.12 -8.32 -21.80
CA GLU A 265 -0.24 -9.69 -22.06
C GLU A 265 0.63 -10.61 -21.24
N VAL A 266 0.06 -11.65 -20.67
CA VAL A 266 0.78 -12.71 -20.00
C VAL A 266 0.45 -14.03 -20.67
N GLY A 267 1.47 -14.68 -21.21
CA GLY A 267 1.37 -15.96 -21.90
C GLY A 267 1.98 -17.10 -21.09
N SER A 268 1.33 -18.27 -21.11
CA SER A 268 1.87 -19.53 -20.61
C SER A 268 1.50 -20.67 -21.56
N GLY A 269 2.49 -21.21 -22.27
CA GLY A 269 2.24 -22.17 -23.34
C GLY A 269 1.39 -21.59 -24.48
N ALA A 270 0.22 -22.17 -24.72
CA ALA A 270 -0.72 -21.71 -25.75
C ALA A 270 -1.76 -20.69 -25.22
N GLU A 271 -1.83 -20.50 -23.90
CA GLU A 271 -2.78 -19.56 -23.29
C GLU A 271 -2.15 -18.18 -23.17
N THR A 272 -2.90 -17.15 -23.58
CA THR A 272 -2.54 -15.73 -23.40
C THR A 272 -3.73 -14.99 -22.83
N ARG A 273 -3.46 -14.11 -21.88
CA ARG A 273 -4.44 -13.25 -21.22
C ARG A 273 -3.94 -11.83 -21.25
N SER A 274 -4.85 -10.87 -21.43
CA SER A 274 -4.48 -9.48 -21.60
C SER A 274 -5.37 -8.54 -20.78
N ALA A 275 -4.78 -7.43 -20.34
CA ALA A 275 -5.50 -6.32 -19.74
C ALA A 275 -4.90 -4.98 -20.19
N ALA A 276 -5.73 -3.95 -20.17
CA ALA A 276 -5.31 -2.59 -20.44
C ALA A 276 -5.38 -1.73 -19.18
N PHE A 277 -4.50 -0.73 -19.14
CA PHE A 277 -4.48 0.29 -18.08
C PHE A 277 -3.98 1.63 -18.67
N ARG A 278 -4.09 2.69 -17.88
CA ARG A 278 -3.52 3.99 -18.21
C ARG A 278 -2.63 4.46 -17.08
N VAL A 279 -1.55 5.17 -17.38
CA VAL A 279 -0.75 5.85 -16.36
C VAL A 279 -1.37 7.22 -16.09
N LEU A 280 -1.48 7.61 -14.82
CA LEU A 280 -2.03 8.90 -14.40
C LEU A 280 -1.31 10.05 -15.10
N GLY A 281 -2.06 11.02 -15.62
CA GLY A 281 -1.51 12.21 -16.27
C GLY A 281 -0.87 13.17 -15.27
N ASP A 282 0.09 13.98 -15.72
CA ASP A 282 0.83 14.93 -14.85
C ASP A 282 -0.09 15.92 -14.13
N ALA A 283 -1.13 16.40 -14.80
CA ALA A 283 -2.08 17.34 -14.20
C ALA A 283 -2.89 16.72 -13.06
N ASP A 284 -3.31 15.47 -13.21
CA ASP A 284 -4.10 14.78 -12.20
C ASP A 284 -3.21 14.24 -11.07
N GLU A 285 -1.95 13.91 -11.35
CA GLU A 285 -0.96 13.63 -10.31
C GLU A 285 -0.73 14.84 -9.41
N ALA A 286 -0.56 16.03 -9.98
CA ALA A 286 -0.40 17.27 -9.22
C ALA A 286 -1.62 17.53 -8.30
N LYS A 287 -2.84 17.36 -8.84
CA LYS A 287 -4.08 17.50 -8.04
C LYS A 287 -4.16 16.42 -6.93
N LEU A 288 -3.78 15.17 -7.22
CA LEU A 288 -3.77 14.11 -6.23
C LEU A 288 -2.76 14.40 -5.10
N ALA A 289 -1.60 14.95 -5.44
CA ALA A 289 -0.60 15.37 -4.47
C ALA A 289 -1.13 16.49 -3.55
N GLU A 290 -1.86 17.49 -4.10
CA GLU A 290 -2.53 18.53 -3.31
C GLU A 290 -3.59 17.95 -2.37
N VAL A 291 -4.39 17.00 -2.85
CA VAL A 291 -5.40 16.31 -2.04
C VAL A 291 -4.75 15.56 -0.87
N ARG A 292 -3.66 14.86 -1.11
CA ARG A 292 -2.89 14.19 -0.04
C ARG A 292 -2.28 15.16 0.96
N ALA A 293 -1.81 16.31 0.48
CA ALA A 293 -1.27 17.37 1.35
C ALA A 293 -2.35 17.99 2.25
N SER A 294 -3.61 17.98 1.81
CA SER A 294 -4.75 18.47 2.59
C SER A 294 -5.17 17.55 3.73
N ASN A 295 -4.50 16.41 3.91
CA ASN A 295 -4.74 15.43 4.99
C ASN A 295 -6.22 15.06 5.17
N VAL A 296 -6.91 14.82 4.07
CA VAL A 296 -8.32 14.45 4.04
C VAL A 296 -8.51 12.96 4.39
N GLY A 297 -9.68 12.61 4.89
CA GLY A 297 -10.01 11.23 5.25
C GLY A 297 -10.33 10.33 4.06
N PRO A 298 -10.58 9.04 4.34
CA PRO A 298 -10.73 8.00 3.31
C PRO A 298 -11.91 8.25 2.36
N LEU A 299 -13.00 8.88 2.81
CA LEU A 299 -14.11 9.24 1.93
C LEU A 299 -13.68 10.20 0.82
N ALA A 300 -13.00 11.28 1.18
CA ALA A 300 -12.62 12.32 0.24
C ALA A 300 -11.51 11.83 -0.70
N LEU A 301 -10.49 11.15 -0.16
CA LEU A 301 -9.40 10.58 -0.97
C LEU A 301 -9.93 9.49 -1.92
N GLY A 302 -10.81 8.59 -1.42
CA GLY A 302 -11.43 7.55 -2.23
C GLY A 302 -12.29 8.11 -3.37
N ALA A 303 -13.05 9.18 -3.12
CA ALA A 303 -13.86 9.85 -4.14
C ALA A 303 -13.00 10.49 -5.24
N VAL A 304 -11.92 11.18 -4.87
CA VAL A 304 -10.97 11.75 -5.84
C VAL A 304 -10.25 10.64 -6.62
N ALA A 305 -9.81 9.58 -5.94
CA ALA A 305 -9.18 8.43 -6.59
C ALA A 305 -10.12 7.77 -7.60
N GLN A 306 -11.39 7.58 -7.25
CA GLN A 306 -12.41 7.05 -8.17
C GLN A 306 -12.58 7.95 -9.39
N GLN A 307 -12.64 9.27 -9.22
CA GLN A 307 -12.76 10.25 -10.30
C GLN A 307 -11.58 10.17 -11.27
N PHE A 308 -10.38 9.98 -10.77
CA PHE A 308 -9.18 9.83 -11.60
C PHE A 308 -9.02 8.41 -12.17
N GLY A 309 -9.93 7.49 -11.88
CA GLY A 309 -9.87 6.11 -12.35
C GLY A 309 -8.85 5.25 -11.61
N LEU A 310 -8.29 5.73 -10.50
CA LEU A 310 -7.39 5.00 -9.62
C LEU A 310 -8.21 4.00 -8.76
N LEU A 311 -8.83 3.03 -9.42
CA LEU A 311 -9.83 2.17 -8.78
C LEU A 311 -9.26 1.33 -7.64
N SER A 312 -8.02 0.88 -7.74
CA SER A 312 -7.34 0.16 -6.65
C SER A 312 -7.12 1.05 -5.42
N LEU A 313 -6.79 2.33 -5.59
CA LEU A 313 -6.68 3.30 -4.50
C LEU A 313 -8.07 3.58 -3.90
N ALA A 314 -9.06 3.88 -4.74
CA ALA A 314 -10.42 4.14 -4.30
C ALA A 314 -11.00 2.97 -3.49
N GLN A 315 -10.78 1.74 -3.94
CA GLN A 315 -11.21 0.54 -3.21
C GLN A 315 -10.59 0.48 -1.81
N ARG A 316 -9.27 0.66 -1.67
CA ARG A 316 -8.60 0.64 -0.36
C ARG A 316 -9.13 1.71 0.59
N GLU A 317 -9.38 2.92 0.08
CA GLU A 317 -9.91 4.01 0.89
C GLU A 317 -11.35 3.74 1.34
N PHE A 318 -12.20 3.21 0.45
CA PHE A 318 -13.57 2.84 0.82
C PHE A 318 -13.66 1.59 1.68
N GLU A 319 -12.71 0.64 1.56
CA GLU A 319 -12.57 -0.47 2.51
C GLU A 319 -12.22 0.05 3.91
N THR A 320 -11.31 1.02 4.00
CA THR A 320 -10.97 1.68 5.26
C THR A 320 -12.18 2.40 5.84
N LEU A 321 -12.91 3.17 5.02
CA LEU A 321 -14.15 3.83 5.43
C LEU A 321 -15.21 2.83 5.93
N ALA A 322 -15.40 1.72 5.24
CA ALA A 322 -16.35 0.68 5.64
C ALA A 322 -15.97 -0.01 6.95
N LYS A 323 -14.66 -0.19 7.21
CA LYS A 323 -14.16 -0.70 8.50
C LYS A 323 -14.37 0.30 9.63
N GLU A 324 -14.12 1.59 9.40
CA GLU A 324 -14.35 2.65 10.37
C GLU A 324 -15.85 2.86 10.66
N LYS A 325 -16.69 2.65 9.64
CA LYS A 325 -18.15 2.87 9.71
C LYS A 325 -18.95 1.64 9.26
N PRO A 326 -18.87 0.53 10.00
CA PRO A 326 -19.48 -0.75 9.58
C PRO A 326 -21.01 -0.71 9.52
N LYS A 327 -21.63 0.33 10.09
CA LYS A 327 -23.11 0.53 10.08
C LYS A 327 -23.57 1.56 9.04
N SER A 328 -22.65 2.11 8.23
CA SER A 328 -22.99 3.07 7.17
C SER A 328 -23.31 2.33 5.87
N PRO A 329 -24.56 2.34 5.41
CA PRO A 329 -24.93 1.75 4.14
C PRO A 329 -24.25 2.46 2.94
N ASP A 330 -23.97 3.76 3.10
CA ASP A 330 -23.34 4.56 2.05
C ASP A 330 -21.86 4.19 1.85
N ALA A 331 -21.13 3.86 2.93
CA ALA A 331 -19.76 3.38 2.85
C ALA A 331 -19.67 2.04 2.08
N VAL A 332 -20.63 1.13 2.36
CA VAL A 332 -20.71 -0.16 1.65
C VAL A 332 -21.04 0.06 0.17
N LYS A 333 -22.03 0.93 -0.14
CA LYS A 333 -22.40 1.24 -1.51
C LYS A 333 -21.24 1.83 -2.34
N LEU A 334 -20.43 2.71 -1.74
CA LEU A 334 -19.27 3.27 -2.40
C LEU A 334 -18.23 2.19 -2.74
N LEU A 335 -17.98 1.28 -1.79
CA LEU A 335 -17.09 0.14 -2.01
C LEU A 335 -17.61 -0.80 -3.08
N ASP A 336 -18.87 -1.23 -3.01
CA ASP A 336 -19.50 -2.11 -3.99
C ASP A 336 -19.43 -1.52 -5.41
N ARG A 337 -19.66 -0.22 -5.53
CA ARG A 337 -19.57 0.50 -6.80
C ARG A 337 -18.18 0.43 -7.43
N VAL A 338 -17.14 0.62 -6.64
CA VAL A 338 -15.76 0.54 -7.16
C VAL A 338 -15.41 -0.90 -7.55
N ILE A 339 -15.87 -1.88 -6.78
CA ILE A 339 -15.68 -3.30 -7.10
C ILE A 339 -16.38 -3.64 -8.42
N GLU A 340 -17.59 -3.15 -8.64
CA GLU A 340 -18.34 -3.31 -9.90
C GLU A 340 -17.60 -2.67 -11.08
N MET A 341 -17.08 -1.43 -10.91
CA MET A 341 -16.31 -0.75 -11.97
C MET A 341 -15.05 -1.51 -12.39
N ARG A 342 -14.44 -2.26 -11.46
CA ARG A 342 -13.28 -3.11 -11.74
C ARG A 342 -13.64 -4.41 -12.47
N GLY A 343 -14.94 -4.72 -12.62
CA GLY A 343 -15.43 -5.95 -13.26
C GLY A 343 -15.26 -7.21 -12.43
N ARG A 344 -15.35 -7.08 -11.12
CA ARG A 344 -15.19 -8.19 -10.16
C ARG A 344 -16.47 -8.44 -9.38
#